data_2573e265c22da84255e06e11f7e092a4
#
_entry.id   2573e265c22da84255e06e11f7e092a4
#
_cell.length_a   1.000
_cell.length_b   1.000
_cell.length_c   1.000
_cell.angle_alpha   90.00
_cell.angle_beta   90.00
_cell.angle_gamma   90.00
#
_symmetry.space_group_name_H-M   'P 1'
#
loop_
_entity.id
_entity.type
_entity.pdbx_description
1 polymer ?
#
loop_
_entity_poly.entity_id
_entity_poly.type
_entity_poly.pdbx_seq_one_letter_code
_entity_poly.pdbx_strand_id
1 'polypeptide(L)'
;MAADLDIRLLTEDDVGAALALSASSGWNQRADEWHMMLQIAPSGAFTATTPDGIVGTAIGIDYGNFGWIAMMLVNPAWRGRGIGARLLEAAMGAVPTDLPIRLDATPLGRPLYERYGFELESSLTRHVRPADAGPPPARSGHVRPLAEPDLSTVMRLDDRISGAHRHGPLRWAFGDAPRYAWIRVLPPEGGSHGDTPGYCLGRGGRLFDHVGPIVADSTESAAALAAAAIGGNGGGYLVVDAHDTHEAFVAWLRDAQFEPQRPLYRMCRPGQSPVPSRPSGPLIEFAIMGPEFS
;
A
#
# COMPACT_ATOMS: atom_id res chain seq x y z
N MET A 1 -16.67 -27.18 -22.75
CA MET A 1 -16.69 -25.88 -23.48
C MET A 1 -15.88 -24.90 -22.63
N ALA A 2 -14.91 -24.17 -23.22
CA ALA A 2 -14.27 -23.05 -22.52
C ALA A 2 -15.38 -22.05 -22.23
N ALA A 3 -15.61 -21.71 -20.94
CA ALA A 3 -16.51 -20.63 -20.59
C ALA A 3 -16.03 -19.37 -21.34
N ASP A 4 -16.98 -18.63 -21.91
CA ASP A 4 -16.69 -17.38 -22.62
C ASP A 4 -16.09 -16.40 -21.61
N LEU A 5 -14.75 -16.26 -21.64
CA LEU A 5 -13.97 -15.45 -20.71
C LEU A 5 -13.56 -14.18 -21.42
N ASP A 6 -14.04 -13.06 -20.95
CA ASP A 6 -13.68 -11.73 -21.44
C ASP A 6 -12.84 -10.94 -20.44
N ILE A 7 -11.88 -10.15 -20.95
CA ILE A 7 -11.11 -9.17 -20.17
C ILE A 7 -11.51 -7.79 -20.65
N ARG A 8 -12.10 -7.01 -19.78
CA ARG A 8 -12.55 -5.66 -20.09
C ARG A 8 -12.22 -4.67 -18.98
N LEU A 9 -12.39 -3.39 -19.22
CA LEU A 9 -12.30 -2.37 -18.19
C LEU A 9 -13.35 -2.63 -17.08
N LEU A 10 -12.89 -2.43 -15.85
CA LEU A 10 -13.75 -2.42 -14.67
C LEU A 10 -14.39 -1.03 -14.55
N THR A 11 -15.70 -0.99 -14.34
CA THR A 11 -16.48 0.23 -14.26
C THR A 11 -17.04 0.44 -12.85
N GLU A 12 -17.65 1.59 -12.60
CA GLU A 12 -18.34 1.88 -11.32
C GLU A 12 -19.44 0.86 -11.01
N ASP A 13 -20.14 0.35 -12.02
CA ASP A 13 -21.20 -0.66 -11.85
C ASP A 13 -20.63 -2.03 -11.39
N ASP A 14 -19.35 -2.28 -11.62
CA ASP A 14 -18.66 -3.52 -11.24
C ASP A 14 -18.17 -3.51 -9.78
N VAL A 15 -18.12 -2.36 -9.12
CA VAL A 15 -17.52 -2.21 -7.77
C VAL A 15 -18.13 -3.18 -6.77
N GLY A 16 -19.45 -3.36 -6.79
CA GLY A 16 -20.13 -4.31 -5.90
C GLY A 16 -19.65 -5.76 -6.09
N ALA A 17 -19.48 -6.20 -7.33
CA ALA A 17 -19.01 -7.55 -7.66
C ALA A 17 -17.51 -7.72 -7.39
N ALA A 18 -16.69 -6.72 -7.67
CA ALA A 18 -15.26 -6.71 -7.36
C ALA A 18 -15.02 -6.75 -5.83
N LEU A 19 -15.80 -5.99 -5.07
CA LEU A 19 -15.79 -6.03 -3.60
C LEU A 19 -16.20 -7.41 -3.07
N ALA A 20 -17.24 -8.02 -3.61
CA ALA A 20 -17.66 -9.36 -3.22
C ALA A 20 -16.58 -10.40 -3.51
N LEU A 21 -15.90 -10.30 -4.67
CA LEU A 21 -14.77 -11.18 -5.02
C LEU A 21 -13.60 -11.01 -4.04
N SER A 22 -13.19 -9.78 -3.73
CA SER A 22 -12.11 -9.51 -2.79
C SER A 22 -12.48 -9.96 -1.37
N ALA A 23 -13.72 -9.71 -0.93
CA ALA A 23 -14.21 -10.16 0.37
C ALA A 23 -14.23 -11.69 0.51
N SER A 24 -14.65 -12.42 -0.53
CA SER A 24 -14.64 -13.89 -0.56
C SER A 24 -13.23 -14.49 -0.45
N SER A 25 -12.22 -13.71 -0.82
CA SER A 25 -10.80 -14.07 -0.72
C SER A 25 -10.14 -13.60 0.58
N GLY A 26 -10.92 -13.09 1.55
CA GLY A 26 -10.43 -12.61 2.84
C GLY A 26 -9.70 -11.26 2.76
N TRP A 27 -9.90 -10.50 1.70
CA TRP A 27 -9.27 -9.19 1.55
C TRP A 27 -9.97 -8.12 2.38
N ASN A 28 -9.26 -7.04 2.66
CA ASN A 28 -9.67 -6.00 3.59
C ASN A 28 -10.40 -4.82 2.96
N GLN A 29 -10.47 -4.75 1.63
CA GLN A 29 -11.00 -3.62 0.88
C GLN A 29 -12.46 -3.29 1.21
N ARG A 30 -12.77 -2.00 1.12
CA ARG A 30 -14.10 -1.41 1.18
C ARG A 30 -14.48 -0.84 -0.20
N ALA A 31 -15.75 -0.48 -0.38
CA ALA A 31 -16.23 0.03 -1.66
C ALA A 31 -15.57 1.36 -2.06
N ASP A 32 -15.32 2.24 -1.09
CA ASP A 32 -14.67 3.53 -1.32
C ASP A 32 -13.20 3.39 -1.79
N GLU A 33 -12.48 2.33 -1.38
CA GLU A 33 -11.17 2.02 -1.95
C GLU A 33 -11.27 1.64 -3.43
N TRP A 34 -12.27 0.83 -3.81
CA TRP A 34 -12.49 0.50 -5.21
C TRP A 34 -12.84 1.72 -6.05
N HIS A 35 -13.71 2.61 -5.55
CA HIS A 35 -14.03 3.88 -6.23
C HIS A 35 -12.77 4.75 -6.38
N MET A 36 -11.96 4.88 -5.32
CA MET A 36 -10.71 5.64 -5.39
C MET A 36 -9.73 5.01 -6.39
N MET A 37 -9.61 3.69 -6.44
CA MET A 37 -8.77 2.99 -7.43
C MET A 37 -9.21 3.28 -8.87
N LEU A 38 -10.52 3.31 -9.15
CA LEU A 38 -11.05 3.69 -10.47
C LEU A 38 -10.74 5.14 -10.83
N GLN A 39 -10.72 6.03 -9.85
CA GLN A 39 -10.37 7.44 -10.07
C GLN A 39 -8.89 7.63 -10.43
N ILE A 40 -7.98 6.89 -9.81
CA ILE A 40 -6.53 7.01 -10.07
C ILE A 40 -6.07 6.19 -11.27
N ALA A 41 -6.82 5.18 -11.68
CA ALA A 41 -6.51 4.31 -12.82
C ALA A 41 -7.74 4.10 -13.74
N PRO A 42 -8.32 5.17 -14.32
CA PRO A 42 -9.58 5.07 -15.08
C PRO A 42 -9.48 4.20 -16.34
N SER A 43 -8.28 4.05 -16.88
CA SER A 43 -8.00 3.20 -18.05
C SER A 43 -7.15 1.98 -17.70
N GLY A 44 -6.84 1.78 -16.42
CA GLY A 44 -5.94 0.73 -15.95
C GLY A 44 -6.61 -0.34 -15.09
N ALA A 45 -7.87 -0.17 -14.73
CA ALA A 45 -8.62 -1.14 -13.94
C ALA A 45 -9.31 -2.16 -14.85
N PHE A 46 -9.01 -3.45 -14.66
CA PHE A 46 -9.54 -4.54 -15.51
C PHE A 46 -10.25 -5.58 -14.67
N THR A 47 -11.21 -6.22 -15.31
CA THR A 47 -11.93 -7.38 -14.78
C THR A 47 -11.95 -8.52 -15.78
N ALA A 48 -11.91 -9.75 -15.28
CA ALA A 48 -12.19 -10.97 -16.03
C ALA A 48 -13.63 -11.39 -15.73
N THR A 49 -14.45 -11.49 -16.78
CA THR A 49 -15.87 -11.83 -16.67
C THR A 49 -16.21 -13.12 -17.39
N THR A 50 -17.21 -13.80 -16.88
CA THR A 50 -17.90 -14.94 -17.49
C THR A 50 -19.40 -14.65 -17.50
N PRO A 51 -20.24 -15.50 -18.14
CA PRO A 51 -21.69 -15.36 -18.00
C PRO A 51 -22.20 -15.36 -16.55
N ASP A 52 -21.45 -15.95 -15.63
CA ASP A 52 -21.80 -16.02 -14.21
C ASP A 52 -21.30 -14.81 -13.38
N GLY A 53 -20.57 -13.89 -14.01
CA GLY A 53 -20.07 -12.65 -13.36
C GLY A 53 -18.57 -12.51 -13.34
N ILE A 54 -18.08 -11.64 -12.44
CA ILE A 54 -16.65 -11.32 -12.28
C ILE A 54 -15.91 -12.48 -11.60
N VAL A 55 -14.83 -12.94 -12.23
CA VAL A 55 -13.98 -14.03 -11.74
C VAL A 55 -12.54 -13.61 -11.47
N GLY A 56 -12.18 -12.37 -11.79
CA GLY A 56 -10.87 -11.82 -11.49
C GLY A 56 -10.77 -10.32 -11.72
N THR A 57 -9.78 -9.69 -11.10
CA THR A 57 -9.47 -8.26 -11.22
C THR A 57 -7.97 -8.03 -11.32
N ALA A 58 -7.57 -6.91 -11.90
CA ALA A 58 -6.21 -6.35 -11.87
C ALA A 58 -6.27 -4.85 -12.13
N ILE A 59 -5.36 -4.09 -11.52
CA ILE A 59 -5.23 -2.65 -11.78
C ILE A 59 -3.78 -2.33 -12.10
N GLY A 60 -3.54 -1.61 -13.20
CA GLY A 60 -2.28 -0.97 -13.55
C GLY A 60 -2.41 0.53 -13.31
N ILE A 61 -1.60 1.08 -12.45
CA ILE A 61 -1.58 2.50 -12.09
C ILE A 61 -0.33 3.12 -12.69
N ASP A 62 -0.47 4.26 -13.38
CA ASP A 62 0.65 5.08 -13.82
C ASP A 62 0.95 6.14 -12.75
N TYR A 63 2.08 6.01 -12.07
CA TYR A 63 2.57 6.98 -11.09
C TYR A 63 3.56 7.98 -11.69
N GLY A 64 3.70 8.03 -13.01
CA GLY A 64 4.56 8.95 -13.74
C GLY A 64 6.01 8.50 -13.88
N ASN A 65 6.63 8.02 -12.82
CA ASN A 65 8.02 7.52 -12.82
C ASN A 65 8.11 5.99 -12.87
N PHE A 66 7.05 5.29 -12.52
CA PHE A 66 6.90 3.85 -12.63
C PHE A 66 5.42 3.47 -12.64
N GLY A 67 5.12 2.29 -13.15
CA GLY A 67 3.81 1.67 -13.05
C GLY A 67 3.66 0.84 -11.79
N TRP A 68 2.46 0.75 -11.26
CA TRP A 68 2.14 -0.09 -10.11
C TRP A 68 1.03 -1.08 -10.45
N ILE A 69 1.26 -2.38 -10.21
CA ILE A 69 0.23 -3.41 -10.36
C ILE A 69 -0.41 -3.70 -9.01
N ALA A 70 -1.71 -3.50 -8.95
CA ALA A 70 -2.53 -3.66 -7.75
C ALA A 70 -3.74 -4.57 -8.00
N MET A 71 -4.44 -4.93 -6.96
CA MET A 71 -5.75 -5.60 -6.98
C MET A 71 -5.79 -6.87 -7.83
N MET A 72 -4.63 -7.56 -7.95
CA MET A 72 -4.49 -8.82 -8.71
C MET A 72 -5.16 -9.97 -7.97
N LEU A 73 -6.32 -10.37 -8.43
CA LEU A 73 -7.10 -11.44 -7.81
C LEU A 73 -7.78 -12.30 -8.86
N VAL A 74 -7.74 -13.61 -8.67
CA VAL A 74 -8.54 -14.58 -9.44
C VAL A 74 -9.28 -15.46 -8.45
N ASN A 75 -10.59 -15.60 -8.65
CA ASN A 75 -11.44 -16.50 -7.88
C ASN A 75 -10.78 -17.90 -7.82
N PRO A 76 -10.60 -18.49 -6.62
CA PRO A 76 -9.95 -19.78 -6.46
C PRO A 76 -10.49 -20.89 -7.39
N ALA A 77 -11.81 -20.94 -7.62
CA ALA A 77 -12.45 -21.91 -8.52
C ALA A 77 -12.09 -21.73 -10.01
N TRP A 78 -11.50 -20.56 -10.37
CA TRP A 78 -11.13 -20.21 -11.74
C TRP A 78 -9.62 -20.17 -11.97
N ARG A 79 -8.81 -20.46 -10.96
CA ARG A 79 -7.34 -20.52 -11.08
C ARG A 79 -6.88 -21.66 -11.99
N GLY A 80 -5.63 -21.57 -12.45
CA GLY A 80 -5.05 -22.59 -13.35
C GLY A 80 -5.52 -22.50 -14.81
N ARG A 81 -6.33 -21.51 -15.17
CA ARG A 81 -6.91 -21.33 -16.52
C ARG A 81 -6.28 -20.16 -17.30
N GLY A 82 -5.14 -19.62 -16.85
CA GLY A 82 -4.44 -18.49 -17.52
C GLY A 82 -5.05 -17.12 -17.26
N ILE A 83 -6.13 -16.99 -16.46
CA ILE A 83 -6.85 -15.71 -16.22
C ILE A 83 -5.92 -14.68 -15.59
N GLY A 84 -5.15 -15.06 -14.57
CA GLY A 84 -4.20 -14.15 -13.92
C GLY A 84 -3.15 -13.59 -14.87
N ALA A 85 -2.67 -14.38 -15.82
CA ALA A 85 -1.73 -13.96 -16.87
C ALA A 85 -2.36 -12.89 -17.77
N ARG A 86 -3.56 -13.14 -18.29
CA ARG A 86 -4.29 -12.20 -19.15
C ARG A 86 -4.62 -10.89 -18.43
N LEU A 87 -5.01 -10.95 -17.16
CA LEU A 87 -5.25 -9.76 -16.33
C LEU A 87 -3.96 -8.96 -16.09
N LEU A 88 -2.84 -9.65 -15.79
CA LEU A 88 -1.55 -9.00 -15.63
C LEU A 88 -1.09 -8.32 -16.92
N GLU A 89 -1.24 -8.97 -18.07
CA GLU A 89 -0.93 -8.39 -19.38
C GLU A 89 -1.75 -7.13 -19.66
N ALA A 90 -3.05 -7.18 -19.38
CA ALA A 90 -3.93 -6.02 -19.53
C ALA A 90 -3.50 -4.85 -18.61
N ALA A 91 -3.25 -5.13 -17.33
CA ALA A 91 -2.83 -4.12 -16.36
C ALA A 91 -1.44 -3.52 -16.71
N MET A 92 -0.48 -4.35 -17.15
CA MET A 92 0.82 -3.85 -17.62
C MET A 92 0.68 -3.01 -18.90
N GLY A 93 -0.25 -3.37 -19.79
CA GLY A 93 -0.54 -2.62 -21.02
C GLY A 93 -1.13 -1.23 -20.80
N ALA A 94 -1.65 -0.94 -19.61
CA ALA A 94 -2.13 0.39 -19.23
C ALA A 94 -1.03 1.32 -18.70
N VAL A 95 0.17 0.79 -18.45
CA VAL A 95 1.35 1.56 -18.02
C VAL A 95 2.18 1.91 -19.25
N PRO A 96 2.79 3.12 -19.37
CA PRO A 96 3.73 3.44 -20.42
C PRO A 96 4.85 2.41 -20.54
N THR A 97 5.15 1.98 -21.76
CA THR A 97 6.01 0.81 -22.03
C THR A 97 7.48 1.01 -21.68
N ASP A 98 7.91 2.25 -21.55
CA ASP A 98 9.27 2.64 -21.16
C ASP A 98 9.48 2.68 -19.65
N LEU A 99 8.40 2.73 -18.87
CA LEU A 99 8.48 2.79 -17.40
C LEU A 99 8.77 1.41 -16.79
N PRO A 100 9.55 1.36 -15.69
CA PRO A 100 9.59 0.17 -14.86
C PRO A 100 8.23 -0.06 -14.19
N ILE A 101 7.90 -1.32 -13.91
CA ILE A 101 6.64 -1.69 -13.25
C ILE A 101 6.95 -2.39 -11.94
N ARG A 102 6.29 -1.96 -10.87
CA ARG A 102 6.44 -2.51 -9.52
C ARG A 102 5.14 -3.13 -9.02
N LEU A 103 5.25 -3.99 -8.03
CA LEU A 103 4.14 -4.58 -7.28
C LEU A 103 4.64 -5.18 -5.96
N ASP A 104 3.72 -5.44 -5.03
CA ASP A 104 3.99 -6.22 -3.83
C ASP A 104 3.30 -7.59 -3.94
N ALA A 105 4.12 -8.62 -4.16
CA ALA A 105 3.65 -9.99 -4.38
C ALA A 105 3.43 -10.73 -3.05
N THR A 106 2.34 -11.49 -2.98
CA THR A 106 2.23 -12.57 -2.00
C THR A 106 3.07 -13.78 -2.44
N PRO A 107 3.43 -14.71 -1.52
CA PRO A 107 4.11 -15.97 -1.91
C PRO A 107 3.38 -16.74 -3.03
N LEU A 108 2.05 -16.72 -3.01
CA LEU A 108 1.22 -17.39 -4.03
C LEU A 108 1.31 -16.70 -5.41
N GLY A 109 1.37 -15.36 -5.44
CA GLY A 109 1.41 -14.59 -6.68
C GLY A 109 2.78 -14.52 -7.32
N ARG A 110 3.85 -14.57 -6.51
CA ARG A 110 5.24 -14.39 -6.94
C ARG A 110 5.65 -15.23 -8.17
N PRO A 111 5.34 -16.54 -8.28
CA PRO A 111 5.73 -17.32 -9.47
C PRO A 111 5.10 -16.83 -10.79
N LEU A 112 3.94 -16.19 -10.73
CA LEU A 112 3.36 -15.55 -11.92
C LEU A 112 4.23 -14.39 -12.37
N TYR A 113 4.56 -13.47 -11.47
CA TYR A 113 5.31 -12.26 -11.79
C TYR A 113 6.73 -12.56 -12.28
N GLU A 114 7.43 -13.53 -11.66
CA GLU A 114 8.75 -13.98 -12.11
C GLU A 114 8.74 -14.41 -13.59
N ARG A 115 7.69 -15.11 -14.06
CA ARG A 115 7.54 -15.48 -15.49
C ARG A 115 7.38 -14.28 -16.41
N TYR A 116 6.94 -13.14 -15.90
CA TYR A 116 6.80 -11.88 -16.65
C TYR A 116 7.98 -10.94 -16.47
N GLY A 117 9.11 -11.44 -15.94
CA GLY A 117 10.36 -10.70 -15.81
C GLY A 117 10.40 -9.74 -14.63
N PHE A 118 9.54 -9.94 -13.61
CA PHE A 118 9.68 -9.23 -12.35
C PHE A 118 10.75 -9.90 -11.49
N GLU A 119 11.63 -9.08 -10.93
CA GLU A 119 12.72 -9.48 -10.04
C GLU A 119 12.46 -8.95 -8.63
N LEU A 120 12.98 -9.63 -7.62
CA LEU A 120 12.87 -9.21 -6.22
C LEU A 120 13.67 -7.92 -5.99
N GLU A 121 13.02 -6.87 -5.50
CA GLU A 121 13.64 -5.60 -5.13
C GLU A 121 13.87 -5.52 -3.60
N SER A 122 12.87 -5.90 -2.81
CA SER A 122 12.95 -5.93 -1.34
C SER A 122 11.86 -6.83 -0.75
N SER A 123 11.97 -7.12 0.54
CA SER A 123 10.94 -7.83 1.30
C SER A 123 10.32 -6.96 2.38
N LEU A 124 9.06 -7.25 2.64
CA LEU A 124 8.25 -6.64 3.69
C LEU A 124 7.55 -7.75 4.46
N THR A 125 7.26 -7.50 5.71
CA THR A 125 6.41 -8.39 6.51
C THR A 125 5.18 -7.64 7.00
N ARG A 126 4.02 -8.24 6.80
CA ARG A 126 2.79 -7.79 7.45
C ARG A 126 2.84 -8.16 8.92
N HIS A 127 2.67 -7.16 9.77
CA HIS A 127 2.56 -7.30 11.21
C HIS A 127 1.13 -6.95 11.65
N VAL A 128 0.57 -7.76 12.53
CA VAL A 128 -0.81 -7.60 13.04
C VAL A 128 -0.77 -7.39 14.54
N ARG A 129 -1.43 -6.34 15.01
CA ARG A 129 -1.68 -6.12 16.44
C ARG A 129 -3.11 -6.54 16.74
N PRO A 130 -3.31 -7.51 17.67
CA PRO A 130 -4.63 -7.98 18.06
C PRO A 130 -5.50 -6.88 18.70
N ALA A 131 -6.81 -7.06 18.65
CA ALA A 131 -7.76 -6.12 19.25
C ALA A 131 -7.68 -6.09 20.79
N ASP A 132 -7.31 -7.21 21.39
CA ASP A 132 -7.11 -7.40 22.83
C ASP A 132 -5.67 -7.15 23.31
N ALA A 133 -4.80 -6.66 22.42
CA ALA A 133 -3.46 -6.24 22.80
C ALA A 133 -3.52 -5.18 23.90
N GLY A 134 -2.56 -5.21 24.80
CA GLY A 134 -2.46 -4.28 25.93
C GLY A 134 -2.44 -2.79 25.50
N PRO A 135 -2.24 -1.88 26.44
CA PRO A 135 -2.25 -0.45 26.13
C PRO A 135 -1.24 -0.11 25.04
N PRO A 136 -1.50 0.92 24.21
CA PRO A 136 -0.54 1.35 23.20
C PRO A 136 0.77 1.80 23.88
N PRO A 137 1.91 1.72 23.17
CA PRO A 137 3.16 2.28 23.67
C PRO A 137 3.00 3.76 24.03
N ALA A 138 3.74 4.18 25.05
CA ALA A 138 3.74 5.59 25.44
C ALA A 138 4.18 6.46 24.25
N ARG A 139 3.47 7.56 24.03
CA ARG A 139 3.87 8.53 23.01
C ARG A 139 5.20 9.16 23.43
N SER A 140 6.16 9.16 22.54
CA SER A 140 7.45 9.81 22.70
C SER A 140 7.73 10.73 21.52
N GLY A 141 8.59 11.72 21.73
CA GLY A 141 9.00 12.63 20.67
C GLY A 141 7.95 13.73 20.34
N HIS A 142 8.32 14.59 19.41
CA HIS A 142 7.51 15.73 18.99
C HIS A 142 6.61 15.34 17.82
N VAL A 143 5.44 14.75 18.12
CA VAL A 143 4.41 14.40 17.14
C VAL A 143 3.09 15.06 17.48
N ARG A 144 2.36 15.52 16.46
CA ARG A 144 1.01 16.07 16.59
C ARG A 144 0.10 15.49 15.51
N PRO A 145 -1.22 15.56 15.69
CA PRO A 145 -2.15 15.28 14.60
C PRO A 145 -1.79 16.11 13.35
N LEU A 146 -1.85 15.45 12.19
CA LEU A 146 -1.70 16.09 10.90
C LEU A 146 -2.97 16.89 10.59
N ALA A 147 -2.81 18.12 10.14
CA ALA A 147 -3.91 19.01 9.75
C ALA A 147 -3.91 19.25 8.24
N GLU A 148 -5.04 19.66 7.68
CA GLU A 148 -5.20 19.92 6.23
C GLU A 148 -4.06 20.78 5.64
N PRO A 149 -3.57 21.88 6.28
CA PRO A 149 -2.46 22.65 5.75
C PRO A 149 -1.14 21.87 5.62
N ASP A 150 -0.96 20.78 6.37
CA ASP A 150 0.26 19.96 6.32
C ASP A 150 0.31 19.06 5.08
N LEU A 151 -0.85 18.74 4.48
CA LEU A 151 -0.95 17.80 3.37
C LEU A 151 -0.04 18.15 2.20
N SER A 152 0.09 19.44 1.87
CA SER A 152 0.99 19.87 0.81
C SER A 152 2.45 19.54 1.09
N THR A 153 2.86 19.57 2.35
CA THR A 153 4.21 19.16 2.78
C THR A 153 4.36 17.66 2.73
N VAL A 154 3.38 16.92 3.25
CA VAL A 154 3.36 15.45 3.20
C VAL A 154 3.45 14.95 1.76
N MET A 155 2.66 15.48 0.83
CA MET A 155 2.69 15.11 -0.58
C MET A 155 4.06 15.34 -1.22
N ARG A 156 4.69 16.50 -0.98
CA ARG A 156 6.04 16.78 -1.49
C ARG A 156 7.11 15.86 -0.89
N LEU A 157 6.95 15.47 0.38
CA LEU A 157 7.86 14.50 1.01
C LEU A 157 7.65 13.11 0.40
N ASP A 158 6.41 12.71 0.26
CA ASP A 158 6.04 11.42 -0.29
C ASP A 158 6.53 11.24 -1.73
N ASP A 159 6.31 12.23 -2.60
CA ASP A 159 6.82 12.22 -3.99
C ASP A 159 8.33 11.94 -4.04
N ARG A 160 9.10 12.53 -3.11
CA ARG A 160 10.54 12.33 -3.05
C ARG A 160 10.94 10.96 -2.52
N ILE A 161 10.18 10.39 -1.58
CA ILE A 161 10.51 9.13 -0.91
C ILE A 161 10.02 7.92 -1.71
N SER A 162 8.76 7.94 -2.14
CA SER A 162 8.16 6.85 -2.92
C SER A 162 8.59 6.88 -4.38
N GLY A 163 8.91 8.06 -4.91
CA GLY A 163 9.09 8.28 -6.34
C GLY A 163 7.79 8.25 -7.14
N ALA A 164 6.63 8.25 -6.46
CA ALA A 164 5.31 8.14 -7.03
C ALA A 164 4.47 9.40 -6.78
N HIS A 165 3.63 9.77 -7.73
CA HIS A 165 2.63 10.83 -7.55
C HIS A 165 1.34 10.26 -6.96
N ARG A 166 1.38 9.80 -5.70
CA ARG A 166 0.25 9.16 -5.03
C ARG A 166 -0.59 10.12 -4.16
N HIS A 167 -0.74 11.38 -4.61
CA HIS A 167 -1.50 12.42 -3.88
C HIS A 167 -2.97 12.06 -3.66
N GLY A 168 -3.62 11.38 -4.61
CA GLY A 168 -4.99 10.90 -4.47
C GLY A 168 -5.16 9.95 -3.30
N PRO A 169 -4.42 8.82 -3.28
CA PRO A 169 -4.40 7.88 -2.16
C PRO A 169 -4.09 8.51 -0.81
N LEU A 170 -3.09 9.41 -0.72
CA LEU A 170 -2.73 10.07 0.54
C LEU A 170 -3.85 10.98 1.06
N ARG A 171 -4.47 11.76 0.18
CA ARG A 171 -5.61 12.62 0.54
C ARG A 171 -6.80 11.80 0.97
N TRP A 172 -7.08 10.70 0.26
CA TRP A 172 -8.14 9.77 0.63
C TRP A 172 -7.90 9.18 2.01
N ALA A 173 -6.71 8.65 2.31
CA ALA A 173 -6.37 8.09 3.62
C ALA A 173 -6.50 9.10 4.74
N PHE A 174 -6.05 10.35 4.53
CA PHE A 174 -6.21 11.45 5.49
C PHE A 174 -7.69 11.72 5.80
N GLY A 175 -8.55 11.74 4.79
CA GLY A 175 -10.00 11.95 4.96
C GLY A 175 -10.73 10.77 5.59
N ASP A 176 -10.32 9.55 5.23
CA ASP A 176 -10.94 8.31 5.72
C ASP A 176 -10.67 8.04 7.21
N ALA A 177 -9.41 8.19 7.61
CA ALA A 177 -8.99 7.81 8.96
C ALA A 177 -8.04 8.85 9.59
N PRO A 178 -8.49 10.10 9.83
CA PRO A 178 -7.65 11.16 10.39
C PRO A 178 -7.05 10.82 11.75
N ARG A 179 -7.62 9.86 12.48
CA ARG A 179 -7.08 9.33 13.75
C ARG A 179 -5.69 8.70 13.61
N TYR A 180 -5.31 8.26 12.41
CA TYR A 180 -3.99 7.71 12.09
C TYR A 180 -3.06 8.70 11.43
N ALA A 181 -3.52 9.92 11.15
CA ALA A 181 -2.75 10.95 10.49
C ALA A 181 -1.93 11.77 11.51
N TRP A 182 -0.63 11.58 11.50
CA TRP A 182 0.31 12.22 12.42
C TRP A 182 1.50 12.79 11.67
N ILE A 183 2.03 13.89 12.18
CA ILE A 183 3.25 14.54 11.66
C ILE A 183 4.24 14.78 12.78
N ARG A 184 5.52 14.55 12.49
CA ARG A 184 6.60 14.94 13.37
C ARG A 184 6.84 16.45 13.24
N VAL A 185 7.02 17.12 14.35
CA VAL A 185 7.34 18.55 14.41
C VAL A 185 8.74 18.74 14.96
N LEU A 186 9.42 19.77 14.46
CA LEU A 186 10.73 20.15 14.98
C LEU A 186 10.57 20.82 16.35
N PRO A 187 11.49 20.61 17.30
CA PRO A 187 11.53 21.38 18.54
C PRO A 187 11.64 22.87 18.25
N PRO A 188 10.99 23.75 19.04
CA PRO A 188 11.03 25.20 18.82
C PRO A 188 12.43 25.83 18.94
N GLU A 189 13.34 25.19 19.70
CA GLU A 189 14.68 25.68 19.96
C GLU A 189 15.73 24.67 19.53
N GLY A 190 16.58 25.04 18.57
CA GLY A 190 17.83 24.36 18.29
C GLY A 190 17.80 23.08 17.46
N GLY A 191 16.75 22.86 16.71
CA GLY A 191 16.77 21.81 15.67
C GLY A 191 17.91 22.09 14.71
N SER A 192 18.83 21.17 14.53
CA SER A 192 19.86 21.27 13.51
C SER A 192 19.17 21.39 12.14
N HIS A 193 19.76 22.11 11.19
CA HIS A 193 19.23 22.31 9.82
C HIS A 193 19.01 21.00 9.03
N GLY A 194 18.97 19.85 9.68
CA GLY A 194 18.76 18.51 9.11
C GLY A 194 17.50 17.79 9.55
N ASP A 195 16.73 18.30 10.51
CA ASP A 195 15.54 17.62 11.02
C ASP A 195 14.37 17.76 10.04
N THR A 196 14.20 16.80 9.16
CA THR A 196 13.11 16.74 8.19
C THR A 196 11.85 16.15 8.83
N PRO A 197 10.66 16.78 8.64
CA PRO A 197 9.42 16.23 9.19
C PRO A 197 9.15 14.81 8.66
N GLY A 198 8.82 13.89 9.57
CA GLY A 198 8.25 12.60 9.21
C GLY A 198 6.72 12.67 9.29
N TYR A 199 6.05 11.69 8.74
CA TYR A 199 4.60 11.58 8.80
C TYR A 199 4.15 10.11 8.85
N CYS A 200 2.92 9.93 9.33
CA CYS A 200 2.21 8.66 9.30
C CYS A 200 0.76 8.93 8.87
N LEU A 201 0.24 8.05 8.06
CA LEU A 201 -1.19 7.98 7.75
C LEU A 201 -1.73 6.59 8.07
N GLY A 202 -2.98 6.36 7.76
CA GLY A 202 -3.60 5.06 7.84
C GLY A 202 -4.99 5.12 7.24
N ARG A 203 -5.63 3.98 7.17
CA ARG A 203 -6.98 3.83 6.60
C ARG A 203 -7.79 2.79 7.35
N GLY A 204 -9.09 2.95 7.36
CA GLY A 204 -10.00 1.92 7.82
C GLY A 204 -10.07 0.76 6.84
N GLY A 205 -10.51 -0.38 7.31
CA GLY A 205 -10.74 -1.53 6.48
C GLY A 205 -11.93 -2.37 6.95
N ARG A 206 -12.24 -3.40 6.21
CA ARG A 206 -13.36 -4.30 6.52
C ARG A 206 -13.05 -5.22 7.71
N LEU A 207 -11.82 -5.68 7.85
CA LEU A 207 -11.37 -6.65 8.85
C LEU A 207 -10.42 -6.04 9.87
N PHE A 208 -9.63 -5.06 9.45
CA PHE A 208 -8.62 -4.41 10.28
C PHE A 208 -8.32 -3.01 9.71
N ASP A 209 -7.86 -2.13 10.55
CA ASP A 209 -7.32 -0.85 10.11
C ASP A 209 -5.83 -1.01 9.74
N HIS A 210 -5.39 -0.28 8.73
CA HIS A 210 -4.01 -0.31 8.25
C HIS A 210 -3.31 1.00 8.60
N VAL A 211 -2.16 0.92 9.25
CA VAL A 211 -1.30 2.07 9.59
C VAL A 211 -0.10 2.07 8.65
N GLY A 212 -0.02 3.10 7.84
CA GLY A 212 0.98 3.34 6.79
C GLY A 212 0.44 4.33 5.74
N PRO A 213 1.33 5.05 5.01
CA PRO A 213 2.77 4.94 5.12
C PRO A 213 3.31 5.53 6.43
N ILE A 214 4.47 5.02 6.89
CA ILE A 214 5.24 5.61 7.97
C ILE A 214 6.59 6.04 7.38
N VAL A 215 6.80 7.35 7.30
CA VAL A 215 8.02 7.96 6.76
C VAL A 215 8.68 8.78 7.85
N ALA A 216 9.96 8.53 8.10
CA ALA A 216 10.70 9.19 9.17
C ALA A 216 12.22 9.23 8.87
N ASP A 217 12.95 10.01 9.66
CA ASP A 217 14.41 10.14 9.59
C ASP A 217 15.17 9.15 10.50
N SER A 218 14.48 8.51 11.42
CA SER A 218 15.06 7.55 12.35
C SER A 218 14.02 6.55 12.85
N THR A 219 14.49 5.44 13.42
CA THR A 219 13.63 4.45 14.07
C THR A 219 12.83 5.05 15.21
N GLU A 220 13.41 5.95 16.01
CA GLU A 220 12.74 6.63 17.13
C GLU A 220 11.59 7.49 16.63
N SER A 221 11.80 8.21 15.52
CA SER A 221 10.75 9.03 14.90
C SER A 221 9.63 8.19 14.30
N ALA A 222 9.97 7.07 13.62
CA ALA A 222 9.00 6.12 13.11
C ALA A 222 8.17 5.48 14.23
N ALA A 223 8.83 5.08 15.31
CA ALA A 223 8.19 4.52 16.50
C ALA A 223 7.24 5.53 17.18
N ALA A 224 7.65 6.81 17.28
CA ALA A 224 6.81 7.86 17.86
C ALA A 224 5.54 8.10 17.03
N LEU A 225 5.67 8.14 15.69
CA LEU A 225 4.54 8.27 14.76
C LEU A 225 3.60 7.06 14.86
N ALA A 226 4.16 5.84 14.84
CA ALA A 226 3.39 4.60 14.97
C ALA A 226 2.67 4.51 16.32
N ALA A 227 3.33 4.85 17.44
CA ALA A 227 2.71 4.88 18.77
C ALA A 227 1.53 5.85 18.85
N ALA A 228 1.68 7.02 18.20
CA ALA A 228 0.59 8.00 18.13
C ALA A 228 -0.61 7.48 17.33
N ALA A 229 -0.35 6.81 16.19
CA ALA A 229 -1.39 6.19 15.37
C ALA A 229 -2.08 5.03 16.11
N ILE A 230 -1.33 4.14 16.76
CA ILE A 230 -1.86 3.04 17.58
C ILE A 230 -2.79 3.59 18.68
N GLY A 231 -2.40 4.71 19.31
CA GLY A 231 -3.23 5.37 20.33
C GLY A 231 -4.54 5.95 19.79
N GLY A 232 -4.68 6.11 18.49
CA GLY A 232 -5.93 6.51 17.82
C GLY A 232 -6.87 5.34 17.50
N ASN A 233 -6.42 4.09 17.71
CA ASN A 233 -7.22 2.92 17.43
C ASN A 233 -8.36 2.75 18.43
N GLY A 234 -9.56 2.48 17.95
CA GLY A 234 -10.75 2.22 18.76
C GLY A 234 -10.87 0.79 19.32
N GLY A 235 -9.77 0.00 19.33
CA GLY A 235 -9.78 -1.38 19.87
C GLY A 235 -9.98 -2.47 18.83
N GLY A 236 -9.83 -2.16 17.53
CA GLY A 236 -9.82 -3.16 16.44
C GLY A 236 -8.43 -3.72 16.17
N TYR A 237 -8.37 -4.71 15.25
CA TYR A 237 -7.10 -5.17 14.70
C TYR A 237 -6.40 -4.05 13.93
N LEU A 238 -5.10 -3.92 14.15
CA LEU A 238 -4.23 -3.04 13.36
C LEU A 238 -3.23 -3.83 12.53
N VAL A 239 -2.91 -3.33 11.36
CA VAL A 239 -1.89 -3.90 10.47
C VAL A 239 -0.88 -2.84 10.10
N VAL A 240 0.39 -3.25 10.07
CA VAL A 240 1.53 -2.49 9.53
C VAL A 240 2.29 -3.41 8.56
N ASP A 241 2.47 -2.98 7.32
CA ASP A 241 3.32 -3.67 6.33
C ASP A 241 4.70 -2.99 6.34
N ALA A 242 5.63 -3.52 7.15
CA ALA A 242 6.95 -2.93 7.38
C ALA A 242 8.02 -3.52 6.47
N HIS A 243 8.98 -2.70 6.05
CA HIS A 243 10.18 -3.17 5.35
C HIS A 243 11.07 -3.98 6.30
N ASP A 244 11.46 -5.20 5.90
CA ASP A 244 12.25 -6.11 6.72
C ASP A 244 13.67 -5.57 6.99
N THR A 245 14.18 -4.68 6.14
CA THR A 245 15.48 -4.03 6.28
C THR A 245 15.59 -3.09 7.48
N HIS A 246 14.46 -2.68 8.08
CA HIS A 246 14.42 -1.80 9.26
C HIS A 246 14.29 -2.62 10.54
N GLU A 247 15.27 -3.48 10.81
CA GLU A 247 15.26 -4.46 11.93
C GLU A 247 14.90 -3.84 13.28
N ALA A 248 15.43 -2.65 13.59
CA ALA A 248 15.15 -1.96 14.85
C ALA A 248 13.69 -1.52 14.96
N PHE A 249 13.06 -1.10 13.85
CA PHE A 249 11.63 -0.77 13.81
C PHE A 249 10.76 -2.04 13.90
N VAL A 250 11.16 -3.11 13.23
CA VAL A 250 10.49 -4.42 13.35
C VAL A 250 10.56 -4.96 14.77
N ALA A 251 11.71 -4.80 15.47
CA ALA A 251 11.82 -5.15 16.89
C ALA A 251 10.88 -4.32 17.75
N TRP A 252 10.81 -3.00 17.51
CA TRP A 252 9.87 -2.12 18.20
C TRP A 252 8.40 -2.51 17.96
N LEU A 253 8.02 -2.93 16.74
CA LEU A 253 6.66 -3.43 16.46
C LEU A 253 6.33 -4.65 17.33
N ARG A 254 7.27 -5.57 17.56
CA ARG A 254 7.08 -6.72 18.46
C ARG A 254 6.86 -6.27 19.90
N ASP A 255 7.65 -5.32 20.38
CA ASP A 255 7.48 -4.74 21.72
C ASP A 255 6.13 -4.02 21.86
N ALA A 256 5.63 -3.44 20.75
CA ALA A 256 4.30 -2.85 20.63
C ALA A 256 3.18 -3.90 20.41
N GLN A 257 3.50 -5.19 20.59
CA GLN A 257 2.55 -6.33 20.50
C GLN A 257 2.00 -6.59 19.09
N PHE A 258 2.78 -6.28 18.07
CA PHE A 258 2.53 -6.76 16.72
C PHE A 258 3.20 -8.11 16.49
N GLU A 259 2.48 -9.01 15.84
CA GLU A 259 2.98 -10.34 15.46
C GLU A 259 3.15 -10.41 13.94
N PRO A 260 4.23 -11.04 13.43
CA PRO A 260 4.39 -11.25 11.99
C PRO A 260 3.31 -12.20 11.48
N GLN A 261 2.65 -11.81 10.38
CA GLN A 261 1.56 -12.60 9.80
C GLN A 261 1.96 -13.26 8.47
N ARG A 262 2.50 -12.49 7.54
CA ARG A 262 2.87 -12.99 6.21
C ARG A 262 3.93 -12.11 5.56
N PRO A 263 4.82 -12.71 4.74
CA PRO A 263 5.73 -11.92 3.92
C PRO A 263 5.01 -11.32 2.71
N LEU A 264 5.58 -10.23 2.20
CA LEU A 264 5.31 -9.62 0.92
C LEU A 264 6.65 -9.38 0.21
N TYR A 265 6.64 -9.48 -1.10
CA TYR A 265 7.83 -9.34 -1.92
C TYR A 265 7.64 -8.15 -2.87
N ARG A 266 8.33 -7.05 -2.62
CA ARG A 266 8.38 -5.98 -3.60
C ARG A 266 9.18 -6.47 -4.79
N MET A 267 8.54 -6.43 -5.94
CA MET A 267 9.14 -6.88 -7.19
C MET A 267 9.09 -5.76 -8.22
N CYS A 268 10.11 -5.72 -9.07
CA CYS A 268 10.24 -4.75 -10.15
C CYS A 268 10.50 -5.46 -11.47
N ARG A 269 9.77 -5.08 -12.51
CA ARG A 269 10.10 -5.39 -13.89
C ARG A 269 10.75 -4.15 -14.49
N PRO A 270 12.03 -4.23 -14.94
CA PRO A 270 12.73 -3.09 -15.53
C PRO A 270 12.00 -2.58 -16.78
N GLY A 271 12.02 -1.26 -16.98
CA GLY A 271 11.64 -0.58 -18.22
C GLY A 271 12.87 -0.10 -18.99
N GLN A 272 12.65 0.75 -19.98
CA GLN A 272 13.75 1.46 -20.65
C GLN A 272 14.18 2.68 -19.81
N SER A 273 13.26 3.29 -19.12
CA SER A 273 13.54 4.35 -18.15
C SER A 273 14.19 3.76 -16.88
N PRO A 274 15.12 4.49 -16.26
CA PRO A 274 15.76 4.01 -15.04
C PRO A 274 14.74 3.80 -13.92
N VAL A 275 14.92 2.72 -13.17
CA VAL A 275 14.14 2.50 -11.95
C VAL A 275 14.42 3.67 -11.00
N PRO A 276 13.39 4.36 -10.48
CA PRO A 276 13.61 5.42 -9.50
C PRO A 276 14.45 4.90 -8.34
N SER A 277 15.65 5.47 -8.19
CA SER A 277 16.51 5.18 -7.04
C SER A 277 15.87 5.76 -5.79
N ARG A 278 16.06 5.11 -4.64
CA ARG A 278 15.70 5.73 -3.36
C ARG A 278 16.40 7.08 -3.26
N PRO A 279 15.68 8.15 -2.92
CA PRO A 279 16.30 9.46 -2.82
C PRO A 279 17.40 9.45 -1.76
N SER A 280 18.49 10.14 -2.07
CA SER A 280 19.53 10.45 -1.10
C SER A 280 18.99 11.50 -0.12
N GLY A 281 18.68 11.08 1.12
CA GLY A 281 18.16 11.96 2.15
C GLY A 281 17.96 11.23 3.48
N PRO A 282 17.72 11.94 4.58
CA PRO A 282 17.54 11.32 5.88
C PRO A 282 16.20 10.59 6.03
N LEU A 283 15.20 10.90 5.20
CA LEU A 283 13.88 10.26 5.30
C LEU A 283 13.84 8.90 4.61
N ILE A 284 13.19 7.96 5.28
CA ILE A 284 13.02 6.57 4.86
C ILE A 284 11.58 6.16 5.06
N GLU A 285 11.04 5.34 4.17
CA GLU A 285 9.76 4.67 4.37
C GLU A 285 9.98 3.41 5.21
N PHE A 286 9.47 3.40 6.43
CA PHE A 286 9.54 2.28 7.36
C PHE A 286 8.42 1.27 7.13
N ALA A 287 7.25 1.77 6.76
CA ALA A 287 6.08 0.96 6.42
C ALA A 287 5.33 1.58 5.25
N ILE A 288 4.75 0.74 4.41
CA ILE A 288 4.03 1.14 3.21
C ILE A 288 2.58 1.51 3.49
N MET A 289 1.94 2.20 2.55
CA MET A 289 0.51 2.53 2.61
C MET A 289 -0.39 1.30 2.44
N GLY A 290 0.16 0.22 1.91
CA GLY A 290 -0.47 -1.05 1.59
C GLY A 290 -0.08 -1.54 0.20
N PRO A 291 -0.13 -2.87 -0.04
CA PRO A 291 0.30 -3.47 -1.32
C PRO A 291 -0.49 -2.95 -2.53
N GLU A 292 -1.65 -2.35 -2.31
CA GLU A 292 -2.49 -1.79 -3.35
C GLU A 292 -2.01 -0.42 -3.85
N PHE A 293 -1.21 0.30 -3.05
CA PHE A 293 -0.87 1.70 -3.32
C PHE A 293 0.61 1.96 -3.55
N SER A 294 1.48 1.10 -3.05
CA SER A 294 2.93 1.21 -3.31
C SER A 294 3.75 0.24 -2.55
#